data_3dbc7095715ed47b08bbb6cf2e437d2d
#
_entry.id   3dbc7095715ed47b08bbb6cf2e437d2d
#
_cell.length_a   1.000
_cell.length_b   1.000
_cell.length_c   1.000
_cell.angle_alpha   90.00
_cell.angle_beta   90.00
_cell.angle_gamma   90.00
#
_symmetry.space_group_name_H-M   'P 1'
#
loop_
_entity.id
_entity.type
_entity.pdbx_description
1 polymer ?
#
loop_
_entity_poly.entity_id
_entity_poly.type
_entity_poly.pdbx_seq_one_letter_code
_entity_poly.pdbx_strand_id
1 'polypeptide(L)'
;VLNHYQEEIQENMLAKYQYMLEVPTDAISGSKLESLLSLMQYSNGTKTDNKTAEKFSAYALNTIPGEAKSEEVVLYGVEPDSKYIKADLGDGVYISTAYADKYQVEPGDKITLKEKYERKRYTFKVKGVYDYSGAISVFMSRDKLNETFDLGSDYYAGYFANTKIKDIDEKYIGSVVDLEALTKVSRQLDVSMGNMMGLVNGFA
;
A
#
# COMPACT_ATOMS: atom_id res chain seq x y z
N VAL A 1 4.58 8.91 -21.69
CA VAL A 1 4.55 7.68 -20.91
C VAL A 1 4.45 7.96 -19.41
N LEU A 2 5.36 8.77 -18.85
CA LEU A 2 5.30 9.13 -17.43
C LEU A 2 4.03 9.89 -17.08
N ASN A 3 3.59 10.80 -17.93
CA ASN A 3 2.34 11.51 -17.74
C ASN A 3 1.14 10.56 -17.67
N HIS A 4 1.12 9.59 -18.57
CA HIS A 4 0.06 8.59 -18.61
C HIS A 4 0.00 7.79 -17.30
N TYR A 5 1.15 7.33 -16.82
CA TYR A 5 1.21 6.57 -15.57
C TYR A 5 0.77 7.39 -14.37
N GLN A 6 1.13 8.67 -14.33
CA GLN A 6 0.73 9.54 -13.23
C GLN A 6 -0.76 9.82 -13.22
N GLU A 7 -1.36 9.96 -14.39
CA GLU A 7 -2.81 10.11 -14.51
C GLU A 7 -3.52 8.82 -14.09
N GLU A 8 -2.99 7.67 -14.46
CA GLU A 8 -3.51 6.38 -14.03
C GLU A 8 -3.46 6.20 -12.53
N ILE A 9 -2.35 6.58 -11.88
CA ILE A 9 -2.22 6.55 -10.43
C ILE A 9 -3.32 7.40 -9.79
N GLN A 10 -3.54 8.60 -10.29
CA GLN A 10 -4.56 9.49 -9.77
C GLN A 10 -5.98 8.95 -10.01
N GLU A 11 -6.23 8.33 -11.15
CA GLU A 11 -7.53 7.75 -11.46
C GLU A 11 -7.84 6.53 -10.62
N ASN A 12 -6.86 5.65 -10.40
CA ASN A 12 -7.07 4.39 -9.71
C ASN A 12 -6.94 4.52 -8.20
N MET A 13 -6.05 5.39 -7.74
CA MET A 13 -5.95 5.80 -6.34
C MET A 13 -6.70 7.13 -6.18
N LEU A 14 -8.01 7.07 -6.08
CA LEU A 14 -8.85 8.27 -6.04
C LEU A 14 -8.66 9.14 -4.80
N ALA A 15 -7.99 8.64 -3.78
CA ALA A 15 -7.72 9.39 -2.55
C ALA A 15 -6.72 10.52 -2.82
N LYS A 16 -6.95 11.67 -2.19
CA LYS A 16 -5.96 12.77 -2.21
C LYS A 16 -4.84 12.53 -1.22
N TYR A 17 -5.14 11.89 -0.11
CA TYR A 17 -4.18 11.67 0.98
C TYR A 17 -4.13 10.22 1.38
N GLN A 18 -2.92 9.75 1.67
CA GLN A 18 -2.69 8.45 2.26
C GLN A 18 -1.96 8.66 3.58
N TYR A 19 -2.61 8.31 4.68
CA TYR A 19 -2.04 8.40 6.03
C TYR A 19 -1.54 7.02 6.45
N MET A 20 -0.22 6.92 6.69
CA MET A 20 0.36 5.74 7.32
C MET A 20 0.48 6.04 8.80
N LEU A 21 -0.20 5.24 9.61
CA LEU A 21 -0.23 5.43 11.06
C LEU A 21 0.91 4.66 11.73
N GLU A 22 1.31 5.15 12.90
CA GLU A 22 2.30 4.47 13.74
C GLU A 22 1.61 3.38 14.57
N VAL A 23 1.65 2.15 14.05
CA VAL A 23 1.13 0.98 14.76
C VAL A 23 2.14 0.59 15.84
N PRO A 24 1.74 0.52 17.13
CA PRO A 24 2.69 0.14 18.18
C PRO A 24 3.29 -1.24 17.95
N THR A 25 4.57 -1.38 18.23
CA THR A 25 5.27 -2.66 18.09
C THR A 25 4.61 -3.77 18.92
N ASP A 26 4.14 -3.44 20.12
CA ASP A 26 3.48 -4.38 21.01
C ASP A 26 2.16 -4.93 20.44
N ALA A 27 1.52 -4.18 19.55
CA ALA A 27 0.30 -4.65 18.89
C ALA A 27 0.57 -5.80 17.92
N ILE A 28 1.80 -5.93 17.45
CA ILE A 28 2.18 -6.96 16.46
C ILE A 28 3.05 -8.04 17.08
N SER A 29 4.02 -7.68 17.91
CA SER A 29 5.05 -8.59 18.42
C SER A 29 5.06 -8.80 19.94
N GLY A 30 4.17 -8.17 20.68
CA GLY A 30 4.07 -8.35 22.13
C GLY A 30 3.35 -9.63 22.53
N SER A 31 3.21 -9.86 23.83
CA SER A 31 2.36 -10.94 24.33
C SER A 31 0.91 -10.70 23.90
N LYS A 32 0.08 -11.76 23.99
CA LYS A 32 -1.32 -11.64 23.57
C LYS A 32 -2.07 -10.52 24.32
N LEU A 33 -1.82 -10.38 25.62
CA LEU A 33 -2.43 -9.31 26.41
C LEU A 33 -1.87 -7.94 26.02
N GLU A 34 -0.57 -7.83 25.88
CA GLU A 34 0.09 -6.59 25.46
C GLU A 34 -0.39 -6.16 24.07
N SER A 35 -0.46 -7.10 23.14
CA SER A 35 -0.97 -6.82 21.80
C SER A 35 -2.39 -6.30 21.84
N LEU A 36 -3.25 -6.92 22.64
CA LEU A 36 -4.64 -6.50 22.75
C LEU A 36 -4.77 -5.10 23.33
N LEU A 37 -4.04 -4.81 24.43
CA LEU A 37 -4.08 -3.49 25.07
C LEU A 37 -3.50 -2.40 24.16
N SER A 38 -2.37 -2.67 23.53
CA SER A 38 -1.75 -1.72 22.60
C SER A 38 -2.63 -1.44 21.41
N LEU A 39 -3.29 -2.47 20.87
CA LEU A 39 -4.20 -2.31 19.74
C LEU A 39 -5.43 -1.50 20.14
N MET A 40 -5.93 -1.68 21.34
CA MET A 40 -7.05 -0.88 21.87
C MET A 40 -6.68 0.60 21.99
N GLN A 41 -5.50 0.90 22.53
CA GLN A 41 -5.01 2.28 22.65
C GLN A 41 -4.81 2.90 21.27
N TYR A 42 -4.21 2.16 20.35
CA TYR A 42 -4.03 2.59 18.99
C TYR A 42 -5.37 2.88 18.32
N SER A 43 -6.31 1.98 18.44
CA SER A 43 -7.64 2.14 17.86
C SER A 43 -8.37 3.35 18.43
N ASN A 44 -8.25 3.60 19.74
CA ASN A 44 -8.86 4.77 20.38
C ASN A 44 -8.17 6.08 19.95
N GLY A 45 -6.85 6.07 19.83
CA GLY A 45 -6.07 7.25 19.48
C GLY A 45 -6.08 7.61 18.01
N THR A 46 -6.51 6.69 17.14
CA THR A 46 -6.53 6.91 15.69
C THR A 46 -7.91 6.97 15.09
N LYS A 47 -8.94 7.12 15.91
CA LYS A 47 -10.29 7.37 15.42
C LYS A 47 -10.38 8.74 14.77
N THR A 48 -11.18 8.85 13.75
CA THR A 48 -11.39 10.12 13.06
C THR A 48 -12.85 10.30 12.73
N ASP A 49 -13.31 11.55 12.82
CA ASP A 49 -14.64 11.96 12.36
C ASP A 49 -14.64 12.37 10.89
N ASN A 50 -13.51 12.30 10.22
CA ASN A 50 -13.39 12.61 8.80
C ASN A 50 -14.22 11.61 7.99
N LYS A 51 -15.25 12.10 7.32
CA LYS A 51 -16.19 11.23 6.59
C LYS A 51 -15.61 10.65 5.30
N THR A 52 -14.51 11.21 4.81
CA THR A 52 -13.82 10.70 3.63
C THR A 52 -12.79 9.63 3.97
N ALA A 53 -12.45 9.48 5.24
CA ALA A 53 -11.43 8.53 5.68
C ALA A 53 -11.91 7.08 5.56
N GLU A 54 -11.08 6.24 4.97
CA GLU A 54 -11.33 4.82 4.79
C GLU A 54 -10.13 4.04 5.30
N LYS A 55 -10.36 3.10 6.19
CA LYS A 55 -9.30 2.28 6.78
C LYS A 55 -8.69 1.34 5.75
N PHE A 56 -7.39 1.14 5.84
CA PHE A 56 -6.70 0.07 5.13
C PHE A 56 -5.69 -0.60 6.05
N SER A 57 -5.42 -1.86 5.78
CA SER A 57 -4.31 -2.57 6.41
C SER A 57 -3.14 -2.61 5.45
N ALA A 58 -1.93 -2.77 5.98
CA ALA A 58 -0.74 -2.90 5.16
C ALA A 58 0.24 -3.86 5.84
N TYR A 59 0.96 -4.61 5.03
CA TYR A 59 2.00 -5.51 5.50
C TYR A 59 3.09 -5.59 4.44
N ALA A 60 4.35 -5.53 4.86
CA ALA A 60 5.47 -5.56 3.94
C ALA A 60 6.08 -6.96 3.90
N LEU A 61 6.21 -7.50 2.71
CA LEU A 61 6.96 -8.72 2.42
C LEU A 61 8.05 -8.41 1.42
N ASN A 62 8.89 -9.39 1.14
CA ASN A 62 9.95 -9.26 0.15
C ASN A 62 9.78 -10.28 -0.96
N THR A 63 10.21 -9.91 -2.16
CA THR A 63 10.31 -10.88 -3.25
C THR A 63 11.39 -11.91 -2.93
N ILE A 64 11.27 -13.09 -3.54
CA ILE A 64 12.27 -14.13 -3.38
C ILE A 64 13.51 -13.73 -4.18
N PRO A 65 14.71 -13.70 -3.55
CA PRO A 65 15.93 -13.40 -4.30
C PRO A 65 16.21 -14.48 -5.37
N GLY A 66 16.68 -14.04 -6.51
CA GLY A 66 17.01 -14.91 -7.62
C GLY A 66 17.94 -14.16 -8.57
N GLU A 67 17.57 -14.05 -9.84
CA GLU A 67 18.31 -13.23 -10.79
C GLU A 67 18.24 -11.75 -10.41
N ALA A 68 17.12 -11.31 -9.86
CA ALA A 68 16.94 -9.96 -9.33
C ALA A 68 17.14 -9.97 -7.82
N LYS A 69 17.57 -8.81 -7.28
CA LYS A 69 17.66 -8.61 -5.83
C LYS A 69 16.26 -8.65 -5.22
N SER A 70 16.22 -9.12 -3.97
CA SER A 70 14.99 -9.05 -3.19
C SER A 70 14.53 -7.62 -3.00
N GLU A 71 13.26 -7.36 -3.23
CA GLU A 71 12.64 -6.04 -3.08
C GLU A 71 11.48 -6.10 -2.11
N GLU A 72 11.24 -5.00 -1.44
CA GLU A 72 10.07 -4.87 -0.58
C GLU A 72 8.82 -4.70 -1.42
N VAL A 73 7.78 -5.42 -1.05
CA VAL A 73 6.44 -5.32 -1.65
C VAL A 73 5.46 -4.98 -0.53
N VAL A 74 4.74 -3.90 -0.68
CA VAL A 74 3.69 -3.55 0.28
C VAL A 74 2.39 -4.22 -0.17
N LEU A 75 1.79 -4.96 0.75
CA LEU A 75 0.48 -5.57 0.56
C LEU A 75 -0.55 -4.67 1.23
N TYR A 76 -1.56 -4.28 0.50
CA TYR A 76 -2.65 -3.46 1.01
C TYR A 76 -3.89 -4.30 1.22
N GLY A 77 -4.46 -4.22 2.41
CA GLY A 77 -5.77 -4.77 2.70
C GLY A 77 -6.80 -3.67 2.66
N VAL A 78 -7.73 -3.73 1.70
CA VAL A 78 -8.70 -2.67 1.49
C VAL A 78 -10.12 -3.15 1.76
N GLU A 79 -11.00 -2.20 2.05
CA GLU A 79 -12.40 -2.50 2.28
C GLU A 79 -13.05 -3.06 1.02
N PRO A 80 -13.98 -4.01 1.14
CA PRO A 80 -14.61 -4.61 -0.05
C PRO A 80 -15.40 -3.62 -0.89
N ASP A 81 -15.88 -2.56 -0.27
CA ASP A 81 -16.61 -1.47 -0.92
C ASP A 81 -15.79 -0.19 -1.01
N SER A 82 -14.48 -0.32 -1.14
CA SER A 82 -13.57 0.82 -1.13
C SER A 82 -13.99 1.89 -2.13
N LYS A 83 -13.97 3.14 -1.65
CA LYS A 83 -14.20 4.32 -2.49
C LYS A 83 -12.97 4.67 -3.32
N TYR A 84 -11.81 4.17 -2.94
CA TYR A 84 -10.52 4.61 -3.48
C TYR A 84 -9.83 3.54 -4.31
N ILE A 85 -9.90 2.29 -3.89
CA ILE A 85 -9.33 1.19 -4.67
C ILE A 85 -10.48 0.29 -5.12
N LYS A 86 -10.84 0.42 -6.38
CA LYS A 86 -12.00 -0.26 -6.95
C LYS A 86 -11.55 -1.50 -7.72
N ALA A 87 -11.46 -2.61 -7.00
CA ALA A 87 -11.14 -3.90 -7.56
C ALA A 87 -12.03 -4.97 -6.94
N ASP A 88 -12.40 -5.96 -7.73
CA ASP A 88 -13.17 -7.10 -7.22
C ASP A 88 -12.22 -8.08 -6.55
N LEU A 89 -11.93 -7.84 -5.28
CA LEU A 89 -10.88 -8.56 -4.57
C LEU A 89 -11.23 -9.99 -4.19
N GLY A 90 -12.49 -10.29 -3.93
CA GLY A 90 -12.93 -11.66 -3.63
C GLY A 90 -11.90 -12.45 -2.80
N ASP A 91 -11.63 -13.69 -3.21
CA ASP A 91 -10.67 -14.57 -2.53
C ASP A 91 -9.24 -14.43 -3.07
N GLY A 92 -9.05 -13.77 -4.18
CA GLY A 92 -7.74 -13.62 -4.82
C GLY A 92 -7.07 -12.31 -4.45
N VAL A 93 -5.92 -12.10 -5.04
CA VAL A 93 -5.19 -10.84 -4.92
C VAL A 93 -5.05 -10.17 -6.28
N TYR A 94 -4.95 -8.85 -6.27
CA TYR A 94 -4.55 -8.07 -7.43
C TYR A 94 -3.13 -7.62 -7.24
N ILE A 95 -2.37 -7.54 -8.31
CA ILE A 95 -1.02 -6.96 -8.29
C ILE A 95 -1.03 -5.67 -9.09
N SER A 96 -0.13 -4.75 -8.75
CA SER A 96 0.01 -3.51 -9.51
C SER A 96 0.56 -3.78 -10.92
N THR A 97 0.29 -2.87 -11.85
CA THR A 97 0.90 -2.95 -13.19
C THR A 97 2.42 -2.94 -13.10
N ALA A 98 3.00 -2.17 -12.18
CA ALA A 98 4.45 -2.17 -11.97
C ALA A 98 4.97 -3.56 -11.58
N TYR A 99 4.26 -4.29 -10.73
CA TYR A 99 4.62 -5.65 -10.36
C TYR A 99 4.52 -6.59 -11.57
N ALA A 100 3.38 -6.54 -12.26
CA ALA A 100 3.13 -7.41 -13.42
C ALA A 100 4.20 -7.22 -14.49
N ASP A 101 4.56 -5.99 -14.77
CA ASP A 101 5.55 -5.67 -15.80
C ASP A 101 6.94 -6.10 -15.40
N LYS A 102 7.34 -5.82 -14.16
CA LYS A 102 8.69 -6.13 -13.69
C LYS A 102 8.96 -7.63 -13.60
N TYR A 103 8.00 -8.38 -13.11
CA TYR A 103 8.16 -9.81 -12.84
C TYR A 103 7.44 -10.70 -13.85
N GLN A 104 6.87 -10.12 -14.89
CA GLN A 104 6.18 -10.86 -15.97
C GLN A 104 5.09 -11.79 -15.40
N VAL A 105 4.26 -11.26 -14.52
CA VAL A 105 3.17 -12.00 -13.88
C VAL A 105 1.85 -11.66 -14.58
N GLU A 106 1.07 -12.66 -14.83
CA GLU A 106 -0.25 -12.54 -15.49
C GLU A 106 -1.36 -13.05 -14.57
N PRO A 107 -2.61 -12.62 -14.80
CA PRO A 107 -3.74 -13.20 -14.07
C PRO A 107 -3.78 -14.72 -14.22
N GLY A 108 -4.01 -15.41 -13.13
CA GLY A 108 -3.96 -16.87 -13.07
C GLY A 108 -2.65 -17.42 -12.53
N ASP A 109 -1.58 -16.64 -12.58
CA ASP A 109 -0.29 -17.04 -12.01
C ASP A 109 -0.33 -16.98 -10.49
N LYS A 110 0.65 -17.61 -9.87
CA LYS A 110 0.88 -17.51 -8.42
C LYS A 110 2.13 -16.69 -8.18
N ILE A 111 2.10 -15.91 -7.11
CA ILE A 111 3.28 -15.20 -6.63
C ILE A 111 3.65 -15.72 -5.25
N THR A 112 4.94 -15.80 -4.96
CA THR A 112 5.45 -16.19 -3.66
C THR A 112 6.30 -15.07 -3.11
N LEU A 113 5.99 -14.64 -1.90
CA LEU A 113 6.71 -13.60 -1.18
C LEU A 113 7.18 -14.17 0.14
N LYS A 114 8.15 -13.53 0.78
CA LYS A 114 8.72 -14.00 2.04
C LYS A 114 8.82 -12.89 3.06
N GLU A 115 8.86 -13.28 4.33
CA GLU A 115 9.22 -12.35 5.40
C GLU A 115 10.65 -11.84 5.17
N LYS A 116 10.91 -10.59 5.51
CA LYS A 116 12.20 -9.95 5.27
C LYS A 116 13.33 -10.65 6.02
N TYR A 117 13.08 -11.01 7.28
CA TYR A 117 14.10 -11.55 8.18
C TYR A 117 13.87 -13.01 8.56
N GLU A 118 12.80 -13.62 8.06
CA GLU A 118 12.42 -14.98 8.37
C GLU A 118 12.30 -15.80 7.10
N ARG A 119 12.28 -17.13 7.26
CA ARG A 119 12.14 -18.04 6.11
C ARG A 119 10.72 -18.21 5.64
N LYS A 120 9.75 -17.75 6.40
CA LYS A 120 8.34 -17.98 6.09
C LYS A 120 7.97 -17.34 4.76
N ARG A 121 7.28 -18.12 3.93
CA ARG A 121 6.83 -17.72 2.60
C ARG A 121 5.32 -17.77 2.53
N TYR A 122 4.78 -16.93 1.66
CA TYR A 122 3.35 -16.83 1.40
C TYR A 122 3.14 -16.89 -0.09
N THR A 123 2.18 -17.71 -0.52
CA THR A 123 1.84 -17.84 -1.93
C THR A 123 0.43 -17.35 -2.16
N PHE A 124 0.26 -16.50 -3.16
CA PHE A 124 -1.03 -15.91 -3.51
C PHE A 124 -1.34 -16.18 -4.97
N LYS A 125 -2.61 -16.45 -5.25
CA LYS A 125 -3.10 -16.57 -6.62
C LYS A 125 -3.48 -15.20 -7.13
N VAL A 126 -2.91 -14.79 -8.26
CA VAL A 126 -3.18 -13.49 -8.86
C VAL A 126 -4.48 -13.59 -9.64
N LYS A 127 -5.48 -12.83 -9.20
CA LYS A 127 -6.78 -12.74 -9.84
C LYS A 127 -6.79 -11.76 -10.99
N GLY A 128 -6.04 -10.68 -10.86
CA GLY A 128 -5.98 -9.64 -11.87
C GLY A 128 -4.87 -8.64 -11.60
N VAL A 129 -4.78 -7.67 -12.49
CA VAL A 129 -3.82 -6.57 -12.40
C VAL A 129 -4.61 -5.29 -12.15
N TYR A 130 -4.22 -4.57 -11.11
CA TYR A 130 -4.78 -3.26 -10.79
C TYR A 130 -3.88 -2.20 -11.42
N ASP A 131 -4.48 -1.30 -12.18
CA ASP A 131 -3.75 -0.29 -12.94
C ASP A 131 -3.14 0.76 -12.02
N TYR A 132 -1.99 0.43 -11.46
CA TYR A 132 -1.23 1.27 -10.55
C TYR A 132 0.26 1.04 -10.83
N SER A 133 0.94 2.06 -11.33
CA SER A 133 2.33 1.98 -11.73
C SER A 133 3.30 2.68 -10.78
N GLY A 134 2.80 3.18 -9.64
CA GLY A 134 3.62 3.89 -8.67
C GLY A 134 4.59 3.02 -7.88
N ALA A 135 4.27 1.75 -7.68
CA ALA A 135 5.11 0.82 -6.92
C ALA A 135 4.71 -0.62 -7.20
N ILE A 136 5.61 -1.54 -6.87
CA ILE A 136 5.26 -2.96 -6.84
C ILE A 136 4.44 -3.23 -5.58
N SER A 137 3.18 -3.57 -5.77
CA SER A 137 2.22 -3.71 -4.68
C SER A 137 1.24 -4.85 -4.93
N VAL A 138 0.64 -5.33 -3.85
CA VAL A 138 -0.39 -6.36 -3.87
C VAL A 138 -1.62 -5.80 -3.15
N PHE A 139 -2.80 -6.07 -3.68
CA PHE A 139 -4.06 -5.62 -3.10
C PHE A 139 -4.94 -6.82 -2.80
N MET A 140 -5.49 -6.86 -1.61
CA MET A 140 -6.41 -7.91 -1.18
C MET A 140 -7.44 -7.31 -0.22
N SER A 141 -8.44 -8.07 0.17
CA SER A 141 -9.40 -7.58 1.17
C SER A 141 -8.70 -7.40 2.51
N ARG A 142 -9.14 -6.40 3.29
CA ARG A 142 -8.57 -6.14 4.62
C ARG A 142 -8.72 -7.35 5.53
N ASP A 143 -9.85 -8.01 5.49
CA ASP A 143 -10.08 -9.22 6.30
C ASP A 143 -9.09 -10.32 5.94
N LYS A 144 -8.86 -10.54 4.66
CA LYS A 144 -7.90 -11.56 4.20
C LYS A 144 -6.47 -11.23 4.63
N LEU A 145 -6.06 -9.98 4.52
CA LEU A 145 -4.73 -9.55 4.94
C LEU A 145 -4.57 -9.73 6.45
N ASN A 146 -5.51 -9.25 7.22
CA ASN A 146 -5.46 -9.35 8.67
C ASN A 146 -5.42 -10.82 9.14
N GLU A 147 -6.20 -11.68 8.52
CA GLU A 147 -6.21 -13.11 8.82
C GLU A 147 -4.90 -13.78 8.42
N THR A 148 -4.41 -13.52 7.22
CA THR A 148 -3.18 -14.12 6.68
C THR A 148 -1.99 -13.85 7.60
N PHE A 149 -1.88 -12.64 8.13
CA PHE A 149 -0.74 -12.22 8.96
C PHE A 149 -1.06 -12.19 10.45
N ASP A 150 -2.21 -12.73 10.85
CA ASP A 150 -2.63 -12.84 12.26
C ASP A 150 -2.59 -11.50 12.99
N LEU A 151 -3.16 -10.49 12.38
CA LEU A 151 -3.12 -9.11 12.88
C LEU A 151 -4.38 -8.70 13.66
N GLY A 152 -5.38 -9.55 13.68
CA GLY A 152 -6.66 -9.24 14.32
C GLY A 152 -7.66 -8.61 13.34
N SER A 153 -8.94 -8.89 13.55
CA SER A 153 -10.00 -8.47 12.61
C SER A 153 -10.18 -6.95 12.52
N ASP A 154 -9.87 -6.22 13.60
CA ASP A 154 -10.04 -4.78 13.66
C ASP A 154 -8.77 -4.01 13.29
N TYR A 155 -7.70 -4.71 12.94
CA TYR A 155 -6.43 -4.09 12.62
C TYR A 155 -6.57 -3.21 11.37
N TYR A 156 -5.91 -2.05 11.41
CA TYR A 156 -5.70 -1.18 10.25
C TYR A 156 -4.40 -0.42 10.43
N ALA A 157 -3.78 -0.08 9.31
CA ALA A 157 -2.47 0.57 9.30
C ALA A 157 -2.54 2.02 8.86
N GLY A 158 -3.67 2.45 8.32
CA GLY A 158 -3.79 3.82 7.85
C GLY A 158 -5.17 4.16 7.32
N TYR A 159 -5.24 5.35 6.73
CA TYR A 159 -6.44 5.88 6.10
C TYR A 159 -6.13 6.43 4.71
N PHE A 160 -7.02 6.15 3.78
CA PHE A 160 -7.16 6.93 2.56
C PHE A 160 -8.19 8.03 2.84
N ALA A 161 -7.95 9.24 2.38
CA ALA A 161 -8.88 10.35 2.59
C ALA A 161 -8.82 11.35 1.46
N ASN A 162 -9.92 12.08 1.24
CA ASN A 162 -9.99 13.16 0.26
C ASN A 162 -9.80 14.54 0.88
N THR A 163 -9.86 14.62 2.20
CA THR A 163 -9.60 15.84 2.95
C THR A 163 -8.61 15.53 4.06
N LYS A 164 -7.92 16.56 4.53
CA LYS A 164 -6.93 16.38 5.60
C LYS A 164 -7.60 15.92 6.89
N ILE A 165 -6.99 14.93 7.53
CA ILE A 165 -7.43 14.44 8.82
C ILE A 165 -6.77 15.32 9.89
N LYS A 166 -7.59 15.96 10.73
CA LYS A 166 -7.14 16.94 11.72
C LYS A 166 -7.32 16.50 13.17
N ASP A 167 -8.03 15.40 13.39
CA ASP A 167 -8.43 14.94 14.72
C ASP A 167 -7.64 13.72 15.22
N ILE A 168 -6.52 13.41 14.58
CA ILE A 168 -5.60 12.37 15.05
C ILE A 168 -4.32 13.05 15.53
N ASP A 169 -3.86 12.68 16.73
CA ASP A 169 -2.62 13.19 17.28
C ASP A 169 -1.42 12.81 16.39
N GLU A 170 -0.53 13.75 16.17
CA GLU A 170 0.66 13.55 15.33
C GLU A 170 1.52 12.38 15.76
N LYS A 171 1.53 12.01 17.02
CA LYS A 171 2.30 10.86 17.51
C LYS A 171 1.87 9.54 16.88
N TYR A 172 0.62 9.48 16.38
CA TYR A 172 0.10 8.29 15.71
C TYR A 172 0.27 8.33 14.19
N ILE A 173 0.77 9.43 13.65
CA ILE A 173 0.93 9.59 12.21
C ILE A 173 2.39 9.38 11.82
N GLY A 174 2.65 8.28 11.12
CA GLY A 174 3.99 7.96 10.63
C GLY A 174 4.37 8.76 9.41
N SER A 175 3.47 8.82 8.45
CA SER A 175 3.67 9.61 7.24
C SER A 175 2.35 9.97 6.59
N VAL A 176 2.37 11.05 5.81
CA VAL A 176 1.22 11.48 5.01
C VAL A 176 1.72 11.70 3.59
N VAL A 177 1.10 11.01 2.64
CA VAL A 177 1.40 11.24 1.22
C VAL A 177 0.26 12.06 0.64
N ASP A 178 0.60 13.23 0.12
CA ASP A 178 -0.31 14.06 -0.65
C ASP A 178 -0.20 13.62 -2.11
N LEU A 179 -1.13 12.78 -2.54
CA LEU A 179 -1.07 12.18 -3.87
C LEU A 179 -1.26 13.20 -4.98
N GLU A 180 -2.03 14.26 -4.73
CA GLU A 180 -2.20 15.33 -5.71
C GLU A 180 -0.91 16.12 -5.90
N ALA A 181 -0.25 16.51 -4.81
CA ALA A 181 1.02 17.21 -4.87
C ALA A 181 2.10 16.34 -5.51
N LEU A 182 2.15 15.05 -5.17
CA LEU A 182 3.09 14.10 -5.77
C LEU A 182 2.89 14.00 -7.28
N THR A 183 1.66 13.94 -7.74
CA THR A 183 1.33 13.88 -9.16
C THR A 183 1.78 15.16 -9.88
N LYS A 184 1.54 16.33 -9.29
CA LYS A 184 1.99 17.61 -9.86
C LYS A 184 3.50 17.69 -9.98
N VAL A 185 4.22 17.31 -8.93
CA VAL A 185 5.69 17.30 -8.94
C VAL A 185 6.20 16.36 -10.03
N SER A 186 5.64 15.18 -10.13
CA SER A 186 6.03 14.20 -11.14
C SER A 186 5.77 14.72 -12.56
N ARG A 187 4.65 15.40 -12.79
CA ARG A 187 4.35 16.01 -14.09
C ARG A 187 5.34 17.09 -14.45
N GLN A 188 5.74 17.92 -13.49
CA GLN A 188 6.76 18.93 -13.70
C GLN A 188 8.10 18.30 -14.07
N LEU A 189 8.50 17.25 -13.37
CA LEU A 189 9.71 16.50 -13.68
C LEU A 189 9.64 15.89 -15.07
N ASP A 190 8.51 15.35 -15.46
CA ASP A 190 8.32 14.78 -16.79
C ASP A 190 8.52 15.82 -17.89
N VAL A 191 7.95 17.01 -17.73
CA VAL A 191 8.15 18.12 -18.67
C VAL A 191 9.62 18.51 -18.72
N SER A 192 10.27 18.64 -17.58
CA SER A 192 11.71 18.98 -17.51
C SER A 192 12.56 17.92 -18.20
N MET A 193 12.25 16.66 -18.01
CA MET A 193 12.96 15.54 -18.65
C MET A 193 12.85 15.61 -20.18
N GLY A 194 11.68 15.97 -20.69
CA GLY A 194 11.47 16.12 -22.12
C GLY A 194 12.38 17.18 -22.75
N ASN A 195 12.71 18.23 -21.99
CA ASN A 195 13.56 19.32 -22.45
C ASN A 195 15.05 19.11 -22.18
N MET A 196 15.40 18.22 -21.24
CA MET A 196 16.74 18.11 -20.70
C MET A 196 17.22 16.66 -20.61
N MET A 197 16.96 15.89 -21.63
CA MET A 197 17.29 14.45 -21.65
C MET A 197 18.74 14.16 -21.26
N GLY A 198 19.70 14.94 -21.75
CA GLY A 198 21.10 14.75 -21.44
C GLY A 198 21.43 14.93 -19.95
N LEU A 199 20.75 15.86 -19.28
CA LEU A 199 20.95 16.11 -17.86
C LEU A 199 20.30 15.02 -17.01
N VAL A 200 19.15 14.52 -17.45
CA VAL A 200 18.46 13.43 -16.74
C VAL A 200 19.37 12.21 -16.65
N ASN A 201 20.05 11.87 -17.71
CA ASN A 201 20.99 10.75 -17.72
C ASN A 201 22.14 10.98 -16.74
N GLY A 202 22.51 12.23 -16.46
CA GLY A 202 23.53 12.55 -15.48
C GLY A 202 23.08 12.38 -14.02
N PHE A 203 21.78 12.38 -13.77
CA PHE A 203 21.23 12.16 -12.43
C PHE A 203 20.95 10.69 -12.10
N ALA A 204 20.94 9.84 -13.08
CA ALA A 204 20.60 8.43 -12.91
C ALA A 204 21.66 7.63 -12.14
#